data_25098e99a0e429d04321c6e3fd9a5723
#
_entry.id   25098e99a0e429d04321c6e3fd9a5723
#
_cell.length_a   1.000
_cell.length_b   1.000
_cell.length_c   1.000
_cell.angle_alpha   90.00
_cell.angle_beta   90.00
_cell.angle_gamma   90.00
#
_symmetry.space_group_name_H-M   'P 1'
#
loop_
_entity.id
_entity.type
_entity.pdbx_description
1 polymer ?
#
loop_
_entity_poly.entity_id
_entity_poly.type
_entity_poly.pdbx_seq_one_letter_code
_entity_poly.pdbx_strand_id
1 'polypeptide(L)'
;NDFYDPNFLVRGDEMYLIDWEYSGMSDYASDLGTFVCCSDYGYDEALRVYELYFGRSMAPEETRHCVAFTALASFYWFVWALYKEACGDPVGEWLYLWYRNTKAFGNKALELSASL
;
A
#
# COMPACT_ATOMS: atom_id res chain seq x y z
N ASN A 1 3.66 8.41 5.69
CA ASN A 1 2.88 9.45 5.06
C ASN A 1 1.64 8.85 4.38
N ASP A 2 0.67 9.72 4.08
CA ASP A 2 -0.54 9.34 3.34
C ASP A 2 -0.23 9.31 1.84
N PHE A 3 0.44 8.25 1.43
CA PHE A 3 1.08 8.11 0.12
C PHE A 3 0.10 7.49 -0.87
N TYR A 4 -0.81 8.32 -1.41
CA TYR A 4 -1.81 7.87 -2.37
C TYR A 4 -2.11 8.94 -3.42
N ASP A 5 -2.74 8.51 -4.50
CA ASP A 5 -2.91 9.25 -5.75
C ASP A 5 -3.36 10.70 -5.59
N PRO A 6 -4.44 11.01 -4.84
CA PRO A 6 -4.90 12.39 -4.72
C PRO A 6 -3.92 13.35 -4.03
N ASN A 7 -2.90 12.85 -3.35
CA ASN A 7 -1.89 13.67 -2.69
C ASN A 7 -0.70 14.01 -3.59
N PHE A 8 -0.73 13.58 -4.85
CA PHE A 8 0.27 13.94 -5.85
C PHE A 8 -0.27 15.05 -6.74
N LEU A 9 0.48 16.14 -6.85
CA LEU A 9 0.16 17.25 -7.76
C LEU A 9 1.19 17.28 -8.88
N VAL A 10 0.72 17.37 -10.13
CA VAL A 10 1.57 17.41 -11.31
C VAL A 10 1.43 18.77 -11.99
N ARG A 11 2.58 19.40 -12.28
CA ARG A 11 2.64 20.65 -13.02
C ARG A 11 3.73 20.56 -14.08
N GLY A 12 3.35 20.33 -15.33
CA GLY A 12 4.31 20.09 -16.41
C GLY A 12 5.13 18.83 -16.09
N ASP A 13 6.46 18.97 -16.00
CA ASP A 13 7.37 17.89 -15.65
C ASP A 13 7.64 17.78 -14.14
N GLU A 14 6.99 18.62 -13.34
CA GLU A 14 7.20 18.66 -11.90
C GLU A 14 6.08 17.91 -11.18
N MET A 15 6.44 17.20 -10.11
CA MET A 15 5.48 16.48 -9.27
C MET A 15 5.72 16.85 -7.81
N TYR A 16 4.65 17.09 -7.09
CA TYR A 16 4.68 17.45 -5.67
C TYR A 16 3.81 16.48 -4.88
N LEU A 17 4.32 16.04 -3.73
CA LEU A 17 3.55 15.29 -2.76
C LEU A 17 3.07 16.27 -1.68
N ILE A 18 1.76 16.25 -1.40
CA ILE A 18 1.12 17.09 -0.39
C ILE A 18 0.56 16.25 0.74
N ASP A 19 0.04 16.92 1.78
CA ASP A 19 -0.64 16.28 2.91
C ASP A 19 0.32 15.42 3.76
N TRP A 20 1.26 16.11 4.43
CA TRP A 20 2.33 15.49 5.18
C TRP A 20 1.98 15.23 6.66
N GLU A 21 0.71 15.29 7.06
CA GLU A 21 0.31 15.21 8.47
C GLU A 21 0.69 13.86 9.12
N TYR A 22 0.77 12.78 8.34
CA TYR A 22 1.19 11.46 8.82
C TYR A 22 2.64 11.12 8.50
N SER A 23 3.44 12.09 8.08
CA SER A 23 4.84 11.84 7.76
C SER A 23 5.65 11.53 9.01
N GLY A 24 6.63 10.64 8.89
CA GLY A 24 7.47 10.23 9.99
C GLY A 24 8.55 9.26 9.51
N MET A 25 9.40 8.86 10.44
CA MET A 25 10.43 7.85 10.16
C MET A 25 9.81 6.47 10.21
N SER A 26 9.82 5.79 9.08
CA SER A 26 9.22 4.47 8.93
C SER A 26 9.96 3.68 7.86
N ASP A 27 9.64 2.39 7.74
CA ASP A 27 10.15 1.56 6.65
C ASP A 27 9.64 2.11 5.31
N TYR A 28 10.51 2.15 4.30
CA TYR A 28 10.16 2.64 2.97
C TYR A 28 8.99 1.86 2.36
N ALA A 29 8.90 0.56 2.64
CA ALA A 29 7.84 -0.29 2.12
C ALA A 29 6.47 0.06 2.67
N SER A 30 6.41 0.81 3.78
CA SER A 30 5.16 1.34 4.33
C SER A 30 4.50 2.32 3.35
N ASP A 31 5.27 3.22 2.76
CA ASP A 31 4.75 4.16 1.75
C ASP A 31 4.33 3.43 0.47
N LEU A 32 5.15 2.48 0.00
CA LEU A 32 4.84 1.69 -1.19
C LEU A 32 3.56 0.87 -0.97
N GLY A 33 3.42 0.25 0.19
CA GLY A 33 2.24 -0.54 0.55
C GLY A 33 0.98 0.32 0.59
N THR A 34 1.06 1.50 1.19
CA THR A 34 -0.05 2.45 1.24
C THR A 34 -0.46 2.89 -0.17
N PHE A 35 0.51 3.23 -1.00
CA PHE A 35 0.24 3.63 -2.39
C PHE A 35 -0.49 2.53 -3.15
N VAL A 36 -0.02 1.28 -3.04
CA VAL A 36 -0.62 0.13 -3.72
C VAL A 36 -2.04 -0.12 -3.22
N CYS A 37 -2.25 -0.19 -1.92
CA CYS A 37 -3.57 -0.54 -1.37
C CYS A 37 -4.60 0.58 -1.55
N CYS A 38 -4.18 1.84 -1.54
CA CYS A 38 -5.08 2.98 -1.74
C CYS A 38 -5.32 3.29 -3.23
N SER A 39 -4.53 2.71 -4.13
CA SER A 39 -4.75 2.74 -5.57
C SER A 39 -5.54 1.53 -6.07
N ASP A 40 -5.83 0.59 -5.19
CA ASP A 40 -6.48 -0.70 -5.50
C ASP A 40 -5.75 -1.47 -6.61
N TYR A 41 -4.43 -1.47 -6.54
CA TYR A 41 -3.61 -2.24 -7.48
C TYR A 41 -3.58 -3.71 -7.10
N GLY A 42 -3.60 -4.60 -8.11
CA GLY A 42 -3.38 -6.02 -7.94
C GLY A 42 -1.90 -6.36 -7.77
N TYR A 43 -1.60 -7.66 -7.66
CA TYR A 43 -0.24 -8.13 -7.38
C TYR A 43 0.75 -7.73 -8.48
N ASP A 44 0.38 -7.92 -9.75
CA ASP A 44 1.30 -7.61 -10.87
C ASP A 44 1.60 -6.10 -10.95
N GLU A 45 0.58 -5.28 -10.73
CA GLU A 45 0.73 -3.82 -10.69
C GLU A 45 1.60 -3.40 -9.50
N ALA A 46 1.42 -4.05 -8.36
CA ALA A 46 2.23 -3.80 -7.16
C ALA A 46 3.71 -4.10 -7.43
N LEU A 47 4.02 -5.24 -8.05
CA LEU A 47 5.39 -5.57 -8.43
C LEU A 47 6.00 -4.48 -9.30
N ARG A 48 5.23 -3.96 -10.23
CA ARG A 48 5.69 -2.86 -11.10
C ARG A 48 6.01 -1.60 -10.31
N VAL A 49 5.17 -1.25 -9.33
CA VAL A 49 5.40 -0.10 -8.45
C VAL A 49 6.72 -0.28 -7.69
N TYR A 50 6.94 -1.47 -7.12
CA TYR A 50 8.16 -1.75 -6.35
C TYR A 50 9.40 -1.68 -7.23
N GLU A 51 9.36 -2.27 -8.43
CA GLU A 51 10.47 -2.22 -9.38
C GLU A 51 10.80 -0.80 -9.81
N LEU A 52 9.78 0.03 -10.02
CA LEU A 52 9.99 1.44 -10.35
C LEU A 52 10.68 2.19 -9.21
N TYR A 53 10.32 1.87 -7.97
CA TYR A 53 10.97 2.47 -6.80
C TYR A 53 12.46 2.09 -6.74
N PHE A 54 12.77 0.80 -6.90
CA PHE A 54 14.15 0.33 -6.85
C PHE A 54 14.95 0.71 -8.09
N GLY A 55 14.30 0.97 -9.22
CA GLY A 55 14.99 1.25 -10.50
C GLY A 55 15.69 0.02 -11.08
N ARG A 56 15.33 -1.17 -10.61
CA ARG A 56 15.93 -2.46 -11.02
C ARG A 56 15.01 -3.60 -10.62
N SER A 57 15.34 -4.81 -11.06
CA SER A 57 14.68 -6.02 -10.58
C SER A 57 14.96 -6.22 -9.09
N MET A 58 13.97 -6.72 -8.36
CA MET A 58 14.07 -6.95 -6.93
C MET A 58 14.63 -8.33 -6.60
N ALA A 59 15.39 -8.43 -5.50
CA ALA A 59 15.70 -9.70 -4.89
C ALA A 59 14.44 -10.32 -4.27
N PRO A 60 14.38 -11.67 -4.13
CA PRO A 60 13.20 -12.32 -3.51
C PRO A 60 12.84 -11.79 -2.13
N GLU A 61 13.82 -11.47 -1.30
CA GLU A 61 13.63 -10.91 0.04
C GLU A 61 13.00 -9.52 -0.02
N GLU A 62 13.41 -8.70 -1.00
CA GLU A 62 12.85 -7.36 -1.21
C GLU A 62 11.39 -7.44 -1.65
N THR A 63 11.07 -8.36 -2.55
CA THR A 63 9.70 -8.61 -3.00
C THR A 63 8.82 -9.03 -1.83
N ARG A 64 9.26 -10.00 -1.03
CA ARG A 64 8.53 -10.45 0.15
C ARG A 64 8.28 -9.29 1.12
N HIS A 65 9.31 -8.48 1.37
CA HIS A 65 9.23 -7.34 2.28
C HIS A 65 8.16 -6.34 1.84
N CYS A 66 8.19 -5.94 0.57
CA CYS A 66 7.20 -4.99 0.03
C CYS A 66 5.79 -5.57 0.03
N VAL A 67 5.64 -6.85 -0.34
CA VAL A 67 4.33 -7.52 -0.34
C VAL A 67 3.76 -7.62 1.09
N ALA A 68 4.61 -7.95 2.06
CA ALA A 68 4.20 -8.02 3.46
C ALA A 68 3.73 -6.65 3.97
N PHE A 69 4.45 -5.58 3.65
CA PHE A 69 4.05 -4.22 4.05
C PHE A 69 2.78 -3.76 3.33
N THR A 70 2.55 -4.20 2.11
CA THR A 70 1.28 -3.92 1.41
C THR A 70 0.10 -4.59 2.13
N ALA A 71 0.30 -5.83 2.62
CA ALA A 71 -0.71 -6.50 3.44
C ALA A 71 -0.96 -5.75 4.76
N LEU A 72 0.11 -5.30 5.42
CA LEU A 72 0.00 -4.55 6.68
C LEU A 72 -0.69 -3.20 6.47
N ALA A 73 -0.36 -2.48 5.40
CA ALA A 73 -1.02 -1.22 5.06
C ALA A 73 -2.51 -1.43 4.78
N SER A 74 -2.85 -2.47 4.02
CA SER A 74 -4.23 -2.83 3.73
C SER A 74 -5.01 -3.15 5.01
N PHE A 75 -4.38 -3.89 5.92
CA PHE A 75 -4.98 -4.21 7.22
C PHE A 75 -5.19 -2.96 8.08
N TYR A 76 -4.22 -2.06 8.10
CA TYR A 76 -4.34 -0.79 8.82
C TYR A 76 -5.55 0.01 8.33
N TRP A 77 -5.69 0.17 7.03
CA TRP A 77 -6.81 0.91 6.46
C TRP A 77 -8.14 0.19 6.61
N PHE A 78 -8.12 -1.15 6.59
CA PHE A 78 -9.31 -1.95 6.88
C PHE A 78 -9.79 -1.69 8.31
N VAL A 79 -8.90 -1.69 9.30
CA VAL A 79 -9.25 -1.42 10.70
C VAL A 79 -9.77 0.03 10.84
N TRP A 80 -9.12 0.97 10.17
CA TRP A 80 -9.57 2.36 10.14
C TRP A 80 -10.99 2.46 9.54
N ALA A 81 -11.27 1.72 8.47
CA ALA A 81 -12.59 1.69 7.84
C ALA A 81 -13.66 1.14 8.79
N LEU A 82 -13.33 0.10 9.57
CA LEU A 82 -14.23 -0.42 10.61
C LEU A 82 -14.53 0.65 11.67
N TYR A 83 -13.52 1.39 12.09
CA TYR A 83 -13.68 2.49 13.02
C TYR A 83 -14.61 3.57 12.46
N LYS A 84 -14.41 3.97 11.21
CA LYS A 84 -15.26 4.96 10.54
C LYS A 84 -16.70 4.48 10.42
N GLU A 85 -16.90 3.21 10.12
CA GLU A 85 -18.22 2.57 10.07
C GLU A 85 -18.91 2.68 11.43
N ALA A 86 -18.21 2.36 12.51
CA ALA A 86 -18.72 2.45 13.88
C ALA A 86 -19.06 3.88 14.28
N CYS A 87 -18.37 4.88 13.72
CA CYS A 87 -18.65 6.29 13.96
C CYS A 87 -19.80 6.84 13.12
N GLY A 88 -20.41 6.02 12.26
CA GLY A 88 -21.48 6.46 11.38
C GLY A 88 -21.02 7.23 10.15
N ASP A 89 -19.75 7.09 9.77
CA ASP A 89 -19.14 7.77 8.63
C ASP A 89 -18.47 6.73 7.71
N PRO A 90 -19.27 5.89 7.02
CA PRO A 90 -18.73 4.76 6.24
C PRO A 90 -17.91 5.23 5.04
N VAL A 91 -16.95 4.40 4.66
CA VAL A 91 -16.03 4.65 3.54
C VAL A 91 -16.47 3.95 2.25
N GLY A 92 -17.67 3.37 2.25
CA GLY A 92 -18.22 2.67 1.08
C GLY A 92 -17.48 1.38 0.77
N GLU A 93 -17.24 1.14 -0.51
CA GLU A 93 -16.63 -0.10 -1.00
C GLU A 93 -15.19 -0.31 -0.52
N TRP A 94 -14.50 0.74 -0.06
CA TRP A 94 -13.12 0.64 0.40
C TRP A 94 -12.96 -0.31 1.60
N LEU A 95 -13.97 -0.44 2.43
CA LEU A 95 -13.97 -1.42 3.52
C LEU A 95 -13.70 -2.83 2.99
N TYR A 96 -14.44 -3.23 1.95
CA TYR A 96 -14.27 -4.54 1.32
C TYR A 96 -12.96 -4.63 0.55
N LEU A 97 -12.58 -3.59 -0.18
CA LEU A 97 -11.35 -3.59 -1.00
C LEU A 97 -10.11 -3.77 -0.12
N TRP A 98 -10.02 -3.07 0.99
CA TRP A 98 -8.90 -3.22 1.92
C TRP A 98 -8.91 -4.59 2.62
N TYR A 99 -10.08 -5.12 2.95
CA TYR A 99 -10.21 -6.49 3.46
C TYR A 99 -9.67 -7.51 2.44
N ARG A 100 -10.13 -7.43 1.21
CA ARG A 100 -9.69 -8.29 0.11
C ARG A 100 -8.17 -8.21 -0.08
N ASN A 101 -7.63 -7.00 -0.11
CA ASN A 101 -6.20 -6.78 -0.32
C ASN A 101 -5.37 -7.30 0.85
N THR A 102 -5.85 -7.15 2.08
CA THR A 102 -5.20 -7.73 3.26
C THR A 102 -5.00 -9.24 3.08
N LYS A 103 -6.04 -9.93 2.67
CA LYS A 103 -5.98 -11.39 2.46
C LYS A 103 -5.12 -11.77 1.27
N ALA A 104 -5.29 -11.09 0.14
CA ALA A 104 -4.56 -11.42 -1.08
C ALA A 104 -3.05 -11.21 -0.90
N PHE A 105 -2.64 -10.05 -0.43
CA PHE A 105 -1.22 -9.75 -0.21
C PHE A 105 -0.65 -10.50 0.99
N GLY A 106 -1.45 -10.71 2.03
CA GLY A 106 -1.05 -11.51 3.19
C GLY A 106 -0.74 -12.95 2.82
N ASN A 107 -1.62 -13.59 2.06
CA ASN A 107 -1.40 -14.96 1.56
C ASN A 107 -0.17 -15.02 0.66
N LYS A 108 0.00 -14.02 -0.20
CA LYS A 108 1.17 -13.96 -1.09
C LYS A 108 2.47 -13.81 -0.32
N ALA A 109 2.47 -12.97 0.72
CA ALA A 109 3.64 -12.80 1.58
C ALA A 109 4.02 -14.11 2.28
N LEU A 110 3.02 -14.88 2.73
CA LEU A 110 3.26 -16.19 3.36
C LEU A 110 3.83 -17.19 2.35
N GLU A 111 3.30 -17.24 1.13
CA GLU A 111 3.82 -18.08 0.05
C GLU A 111 5.29 -17.74 -0.24
N LEU A 112 5.60 -16.46 -0.37
CA LEU A 112 6.96 -16.00 -0.64
C LEU A 112 7.90 -16.32 0.52
N SER A 113 7.42 -16.24 1.76
CA SER A 113 8.21 -16.60 2.95
C SER A 113 8.55 -18.09 2.99
N ALA A 114 7.63 -18.95 2.56
CA ALA A 114 7.85 -20.40 2.51
C ALA A 114 8.86 -20.78 1.42
N SER A 115 9.07 -19.94 0.42
CA SER A 115 9.98 -20.19 -0.71
C SER A 115 11.41 -19.72 -0.47
N LEU A 116 11.64 -18.96 0.60
CA LEU A 116 12.97 -18.38 0.91
C LEU A 116 13.84 -19.30 1.78
#